data_72e0c78030af1a403dec3f7c6af69ca2
#
_entry.id   72e0c78030af1a403dec3f7c6af69ca2
#
_cell.length_a   1.000
_cell.length_b   1.000
_cell.length_c   1.000
_cell.angle_alpha   90.00
_cell.angle_beta   90.00
_cell.angle_gamma   90.00
#
_symmetry.space_group_name_H-M   'P 1'
#
loop_
_entity.id
_entity.type
_entity.pdbx_description
1 polymer ?
#
loop_
_entity_poly.entity_id
_entity_poly.type
_entity_poly.pdbx_seq_one_letter_code
_entity_poly.pdbx_strand_id
1 'polypeptide(L)'
;ASQQTSVLPVLNSQVPGFFSTSRGVMGYGVATGASGQMSLRGIGGPAQAALPTTGLLVLIDGHPQYMGLMGHPIADAYQTMMAERVEVLRGPASVLYGSNAMGGVINIVTRKMQEDGIRTNINIGAGSYGSIQTEATNRIRKGRFSSTVTASYNRTDGHRADMAFEQYGGYAKLGYDFTDNWKVWGDVNVTRFNATNPGSVMKPYIDNDQRITRGMTSFALENHYEKTSGALSFFYNWGDHWINDGYQPGGEPLQYRFNSNDQMLGVSWYQSVQLFQGNRLTVGADYFHFGGEAWNQFFDGHRETSANKSLNEVAGYVDFRQDIAAWLTLDAGARVDYHSQTGTEFIPQVGLAFHLPENAEIKAMASKGFRNPTIREMYMFPPQNPDLKPEKLWNYELSFSQRLMDNRLSYGLNVFYINGENLIIRLPNPNGSGMLNQNSGEIENWGAEANVGYQFNPVWSVMANYSWLHMENPVLASPEHKLYGGVNFRKGRW
;
A
#
# COMPACT_ATOMS: atom_id res chain seq x y z
N ALA A 1 -9.34 18.81 5.74
CA ALA A 1 -8.18 18.00 6.11
C ALA A 1 -8.59 17.09 7.25
N SER A 2 -8.46 15.78 7.08
CA SER A 2 -8.66 14.84 8.17
C SER A 2 -7.55 15.06 9.19
N GLN A 3 -7.87 15.18 10.47
CA GLN A 3 -6.88 15.27 11.54
C GLN A 3 -6.31 13.87 11.89
N GLN A 4 -6.05 13.06 10.87
CA GLN A 4 -5.56 11.70 11.03
C GLN A 4 -4.04 11.66 10.87
N THR A 5 -3.35 10.91 11.70
CA THR A 5 -1.90 10.70 11.62
C THR A 5 -1.50 9.70 10.53
N SER A 6 -2.38 8.77 10.19
CA SER A 6 -2.20 7.77 9.14
C SER A 6 -3.17 7.96 7.99
N VAL A 7 -2.80 7.52 6.80
CA VAL A 7 -3.67 7.51 5.61
C VAL A 7 -4.77 6.45 5.69
N LEU A 8 -4.61 5.39 6.48
CA LEU A 8 -5.52 4.24 6.52
C LEU A 8 -6.96 4.58 6.95
N PRO A 9 -7.23 5.40 7.99
CA PRO A 9 -8.59 5.81 8.32
C PRO A 9 -9.28 6.58 7.18
N VAL A 10 -8.51 7.36 6.42
CA VAL A 10 -9.04 8.08 5.26
C VAL A 10 -9.45 7.10 4.17
N LEU A 11 -8.62 6.09 3.91
CA LEU A 11 -8.95 5.04 2.95
C LEU A 11 -10.15 4.22 3.38
N ASN A 12 -10.25 3.87 4.68
CA ASN A 12 -11.41 3.18 5.23
C ASN A 12 -12.72 3.95 4.99
N SER A 13 -12.72 5.26 5.04
CA SER A 13 -13.92 6.07 4.80
C SER A 13 -14.19 6.34 3.32
N GLN A 14 -13.15 6.58 2.52
CA GLN A 14 -13.30 7.12 1.17
C GLN A 14 -13.29 6.06 0.05
N VAL A 15 -12.70 4.87 0.31
CA VAL A 15 -12.50 3.85 -0.72
C VAL A 15 -13.49 2.69 -0.51
N PRO A 16 -14.46 2.49 -1.43
CA PRO A 16 -15.30 1.31 -1.41
C PRO A 16 -14.46 0.03 -1.50
N GLY A 17 -14.86 -1.01 -0.78
CA GLY A 17 -14.16 -2.31 -0.79
C GLY A 17 -12.84 -2.35 -0.05
N PHE A 18 -12.31 -1.22 0.43
CA PHE A 18 -11.10 -1.19 1.26
C PHE A 18 -11.46 -1.29 2.75
N PHE A 19 -10.70 -2.10 3.48
CA PHE A 19 -10.79 -2.18 4.93
C PHE A 19 -9.40 -2.34 5.55
N SER A 20 -9.18 -1.72 6.72
CA SER A 20 -8.00 -1.94 7.55
C SER A 20 -8.40 -2.07 9.01
N THR A 21 -7.71 -2.95 9.73
CA THR A 21 -7.84 -3.05 11.19
C THR A 21 -7.03 -1.95 11.86
N SER A 22 -7.38 -1.63 13.11
CA SER A 22 -6.63 -0.69 13.94
C SER A 22 -6.48 -1.24 15.36
N ARG A 23 -5.45 -0.80 16.07
CA ARG A 23 -5.24 -1.18 17.47
C ARG A 23 -6.11 -0.38 18.45
N GLY A 24 -6.60 0.76 18.07
CA GLY A 24 -7.37 1.64 18.94
C GLY A 24 -7.18 3.11 18.60
N VAL A 25 -6.72 3.91 19.58
CA VAL A 25 -6.59 5.36 19.43
C VAL A 25 -5.54 5.75 18.39
N MET A 26 -4.38 5.10 18.42
CA MET A 26 -3.30 5.24 17.44
C MET A 26 -2.63 3.90 17.20
N GLY A 27 -2.00 3.78 16.03
CA GLY A 27 -1.25 2.62 15.62
C GLY A 27 -2.12 1.56 14.95
N TYR A 28 -1.51 0.83 14.03
CA TYR A 28 -2.11 -0.27 13.28
C TYR A 28 -1.44 -1.60 13.63
N GLY A 29 -0.21 -1.54 14.11
CA GLY A 29 0.59 -2.67 14.55
C GLY A 29 1.10 -3.56 13.42
N VAL A 30 2.07 -4.40 13.75
CA VAL A 30 2.66 -5.40 12.84
C VAL A 30 2.82 -6.76 13.50
N ALA A 31 2.60 -6.85 14.81
CA ALA A 31 2.88 -8.07 15.55
C ALA A 31 1.66 -8.96 15.68
N THR A 32 1.95 -10.18 16.10
CA THR A 32 1.05 -11.26 16.48
C THR A 32 -0.31 -10.78 16.97
N GLY A 33 -1.36 -11.12 16.27
CA GLY A 33 -2.71 -10.97 16.80
C GLY A 33 -3.54 -9.90 16.13
N ALA A 34 -3.39 -9.66 14.84
CA ALA A 34 -4.41 -9.08 14.00
C ALA A 34 -4.43 -7.57 13.82
N SER A 35 -3.40 -6.86 14.14
CA SER A 35 -3.35 -5.45 13.78
C SER A 35 -2.47 -5.20 12.54
N GLY A 36 -2.82 -4.21 11.75
CA GLY A 36 -2.10 -3.85 10.53
C GLY A 36 -2.54 -4.62 9.28
N GLN A 37 -3.66 -5.33 9.33
CA GLN A 37 -4.23 -5.96 8.14
C GLN A 37 -4.97 -4.95 7.29
N MET A 38 -4.77 -5.06 5.99
CA MET A 38 -5.49 -4.30 4.98
C MET A 38 -6.05 -5.27 3.95
N SER A 39 -7.25 -5.00 3.46
CA SER A 39 -7.84 -5.74 2.35
C SER A 39 -8.52 -4.80 1.37
N LEU A 40 -8.55 -5.21 0.12
CA LEU A 40 -9.29 -4.56 -0.94
C LEU A 40 -10.01 -5.64 -1.74
N ARG A 41 -11.35 -5.63 -1.70
CA ARG A 41 -12.20 -6.66 -2.35
C ARG A 41 -11.88 -8.09 -1.92
N GLY A 42 -11.52 -8.28 -0.64
CA GLY A 42 -11.13 -9.58 -0.09
C GLY A 42 -9.69 -10.02 -0.43
N ILE A 43 -8.92 -9.20 -1.14
CA ILE A 43 -7.51 -9.45 -1.39
C ILE A 43 -6.69 -8.69 -0.35
N GLY A 44 -5.85 -9.41 0.38
CA GLY A 44 -5.04 -8.75 1.42
C GLY A 44 -4.15 -9.72 2.17
N GLY A 45 -4.69 -10.45 3.07
CA GLY A 45 -3.97 -11.40 3.93
C GLY A 45 -4.47 -12.82 3.78
N PRO A 46 -3.79 -13.80 4.38
CA PRO A 46 -4.23 -15.19 4.35
C PRO A 46 -5.51 -15.41 5.16
N ALA A 47 -6.33 -16.36 4.69
CA ALA A 47 -7.65 -16.65 5.22
C ALA A 47 -7.68 -17.06 6.69
N GLN A 48 -6.65 -17.73 7.19
CA GLN A 48 -6.69 -18.46 8.46
C GLN A 48 -5.83 -17.89 9.57
N ALA A 49 -5.03 -16.86 9.33
CA ALA A 49 -4.15 -16.27 10.32
C ALA A 49 -4.15 -14.75 10.25
N ALA A 50 -4.01 -14.13 11.41
CA ALA A 50 -3.78 -12.69 11.54
C ALA A 50 -2.36 -12.34 11.05
N LEU A 51 -2.06 -12.61 9.79
CA LEU A 51 -0.79 -12.29 9.17
C LEU A 51 -0.89 -10.96 8.42
N PRO A 52 0.21 -10.22 8.33
CA PRO A 52 0.24 -8.97 7.59
C PRO A 52 -0.12 -9.14 6.11
N THR A 53 -0.73 -8.13 5.55
CA THR A 53 -1.16 -8.07 4.15
C THR A 53 0.02 -8.11 3.18
N THR A 54 -0.04 -8.97 2.17
CA THR A 54 0.98 -9.07 1.11
C THR A 54 0.42 -8.90 -0.30
N GLY A 55 -0.90 -8.90 -0.45
CA GLY A 55 -1.58 -8.79 -1.75
C GLY A 55 -1.94 -7.36 -2.18
N LEU A 56 -1.59 -6.35 -1.39
CA LEU A 56 -1.75 -4.93 -1.71
C LEU A 56 -0.40 -4.22 -1.72
N LEU A 57 -0.16 -3.45 -2.77
CA LEU A 57 1.07 -2.67 -2.89
C LEU A 57 0.87 -1.24 -2.41
N VAL A 58 1.68 -0.81 -1.46
CA VAL A 58 1.75 0.59 -1.03
C VAL A 58 2.97 1.23 -1.67
N LEU A 59 2.79 2.42 -2.25
CA LEU A 59 3.84 3.22 -2.87
C LEU A 59 3.93 4.60 -2.21
N ILE A 60 5.12 5.17 -2.22
CA ILE A 60 5.35 6.60 -2.00
C ILE A 60 6.00 7.16 -3.26
N ASP A 61 5.34 8.12 -3.92
CA ASP A 61 5.75 8.68 -5.21
C ASP A 61 6.11 7.61 -6.27
N GLY A 62 5.36 6.50 -6.28
CA GLY A 62 5.58 5.38 -7.20
C GLY A 62 6.59 4.32 -6.75
N HIS A 63 7.27 4.50 -5.61
CA HIS A 63 8.27 3.55 -5.11
C HIS A 63 7.67 2.57 -4.09
N PRO A 64 7.85 1.24 -4.28
CA PRO A 64 7.31 0.22 -3.40
C PRO A 64 7.74 0.34 -1.94
N GLN A 65 6.77 0.13 -1.04
CA GLN A 65 6.93 0.27 0.41
C GLN A 65 6.61 -1.04 1.13
N TYR A 66 7.39 -2.08 0.93
CA TYR A 66 7.26 -3.32 1.70
C TYR A 66 8.61 -3.79 2.23
N MET A 67 8.57 -4.61 3.27
CA MET A 67 9.75 -5.22 3.84
C MET A 67 10.38 -6.20 2.87
N GLY A 68 11.66 -6.05 2.58
CA GLY A 68 12.40 -6.93 1.70
C GLY A 68 12.43 -8.40 2.13
N LEU A 69 12.33 -8.66 3.43
CA LEU A 69 12.35 -10.00 4.00
C LEU A 69 10.96 -10.63 4.11
N MET A 70 9.98 -9.86 4.59
CA MET A 70 8.64 -10.38 4.92
C MET A 70 7.58 -10.02 3.88
N GLY A 71 7.90 -9.17 2.91
CA GLY A 71 7.05 -8.84 1.76
C GLY A 71 5.77 -8.07 2.05
N HIS A 72 5.58 -7.55 3.25
CA HIS A 72 4.38 -6.80 3.63
C HIS A 72 4.69 -5.34 3.93
N PRO A 73 3.72 -4.42 3.73
CA PRO A 73 3.85 -3.04 4.14
C PRO A 73 3.80 -2.91 5.67
N ILE A 74 4.42 -1.84 6.19
CA ILE A 74 4.37 -1.47 7.61
C ILE A 74 3.40 -0.31 7.77
N ALA A 75 2.17 -0.61 8.19
CA ALA A 75 1.05 0.33 8.22
C ALA A 75 1.36 1.62 9.03
N ASP A 76 2.10 1.50 10.12
CA ASP A 76 2.47 2.64 10.97
C ASP A 76 3.57 3.53 10.39
N ALA A 77 4.18 3.16 9.26
CA ALA A 77 5.12 4.01 8.54
C ALA A 77 4.44 5.02 7.58
N TYR A 78 3.12 4.90 7.31
CA TYR A 78 2.40 5.72 6.33
C TYR A 78 1.69 6.89 6.97
N GLN A 79 2.42 7.96 7.21
CA GLN A 79 1.91 9.16 7.85
C GLN A 79 1.27 10.12 6.84
N THR A 80 0.21 10.81 7.26
CA THR A 80 -0.48 11.82 6.43
C THR A 80 0.35 13.08 6.20
N MET A 81 1.35 13.34 7.03
CA MET A 81 2.16 14.56 7.00
C MET A 81 2.80 14.85 5.65
N MET A 82 3.29 13.81 4.97
CA MET A 82 3.94 13.94 3.67
C MET A 82 2.96 13.97 2.49
N ALA A 83 1.74 13.48 2.70
CA ALA A 83 0.78 13.25 1.61
C ALA A 83 0.12 14.55 1.13
N GLU A 84 0.18 14.80 -0.18
CA GLU A 84 -0.69 15.74 -0.87
C GLU A 84 -2.04 15.09 -1.19
N ARG A 85 -1.99 13.87 -1.73
CA ARG A 85 -3.12 13.03 -2.04
C ARG A 85 -2.75 11.56 -1.95
N VAL A 86 -3.75 10.70 -1.91
CA VAL A 86 -3.58 9.26 -2.02
C VAL A 86 -4.36 8.79 -3.24
N GLU A 87 -3.71 8.07 -4.11
CA GLU A 87 -4.29 7.46 -5.32
C GLU A 87 -4.50 5.98 -5.04
N VAL A 88 -5.69 5.46 -5.34
CA VAL A 88 -6.02 4.04 -5.12
C VAL A 88 -6.48 3.42 -6.42
N LEU A 89 -5.73 2.42 -6.88
CA LEU A 89 -6.13 1.55 -7.97
C LEU A 89 -6.75 0.30 -7.36
N ARG A 90 -8.01 0.05 -7.67
CA ARG A 90 -8.76 -1.12 -7.21
C ARG A 90 -8.67 -2.23 -8.25
N GLY A 91 -8.40 -3.44 -7.79
CA GLY A 91 -8.12 -4.57 -8.67
C GLY A 91 -6.64 -4.62 -9.13
N PRO A 92 -6.24 -5.66 -9.86
CA PRO A 92 -4.87 -5.88 -10.25
C PRO A 92 -4.28 -4.75 -11.07
N ALA A 93 -3.10 -4.31 -10.68
CA ALA A 93 -2.30 -3.31 -11.38
C ALA A 93 -0.88 -3.83 -11.67
N SER A 94 -0.74 -5.15 -11.76
CA SER A 94 0.55 -5.83 -11.86
C SER A 94 1.30 -5.57 -13.15
N VAL A 95 0.64 -5.15 -14.24
CA VAL A 95 1.35 -4.77 -15.48
C VAL A 95 2.30 -3.61 -15.24
N LEU A 96 1.86 -2.56 -14.55
CA LEU A 96 2.67 -1.37 -14.29
C LEU A 96 3.52 -1.48 -13.02
N TYR A 97 3.05 -2.21 -12.00
CA TYR A 97 3.63 -2.18 -10.66
C TYR A 97 4.18 -3.53 -10.18
N GLY A 98 4.04 -4.59 -10.97
CA GLY A 98 4.63 -5.91 -10.69
C GLY A 98 3.94 -6.69 -9.58
N SER A 99 4.74 -7.48 -8.88
CA SER A 99 4.33 -8.30 -7.74
C SER A 99 3.72 -7.46 -6.62
N ASN A 100 2.87 -8.08 -5.81
CA ASN A 100 2.10 -7.48 -4.69
C ASN A 100 0.99 -6.48 -5.11
N ALA A 101 0.96 -6.01 -6.36
CA ALA A 101 -0.16 -5.23 -6.90
C ALA A 101 -1.34 -6.13 -7.35
N MET A 102 -1.48 -7.30 -6.76
CA MET A 102 -2.47 -8.32 -7.08
C MET A 102 -3.90 -7.88 -6.78
N GLY A 103 -4.13 -7.27 -5.62
CA GLY A 103 -5.45 -6.76 -5.20
C GLY A 103 -5.64 -5.28 -5.47
N GLY A 104 -4.55 -4.54 -5.68
CA GLY A 104 -4.58 -3.11 -5.93
C GLY A 104 -3.32 -2.39 -5.48
N VAL A 105 -3.33 -1.08 -5.70
CA VAL A 105 -2.21 -0.18 -5.37
C VAL A 105 -2.72 1.02 -4.60
N ILE A 106 -2.00 1.40 -3.56
CA ILE A 106 -2.18 2.62 -2.78
C ILE A 106 -0.93 3.47 -2.97
N ASN A 107 -1.02 4.56 -3.74
CA ASN A 107 0.11 5.46 -3.99
C ASN A 107 -0.05 6.76 -3.20
N ILE A 108 0.86 6.99 -2.27
CA ILE A 108 0.94 8.23 -1.48
C ILE A 108 1.78 9.22 -2.28
N VAL A 109 1.14 10.23 -2.85
CA VAL A 109 1.82 11.30 -3.59
C VAL A 109 2.21 12.40 -2.62
N THR A 110 3.51 12.71 -2.58
CA THR A 110 4.04 13.69 -1.63
C THR A 110 3.78 15.14 -2.04
N ARG A 111 3.70 16.01 -1.04
CA ARG A 111 3.43 17.44 -1.23
C ARG A 111 4.52 18.13 -2.01
N LYS A 112 4.12 18.95 -2.98
CA LYS A 112 5.01 19.82 -3.77
C LYS A 112 4.56 21.25 -3.64
N MET A 113 5.51 22.19 -3.77
CA MET A 113 5.19 23.61 -3.92
C MET A 113 5.34 23.99 -5.40
N GLN A 114 4.27 24.49 -6.01
CA GLN A 114 4.24 24.82 -7.45
C GLN A 114 4.60 26.29 -7.71
N GLU A 115 4.29 27.16 -6.76
CA GLU A 115 4.52 28.61 -6.85
C GLU A 115 5.68 29.03 -5.95
N ASP A 116 6.40 30.07 -6.34
CA ASP A 116 7.47 30.65 -5.52
C ASP A 116 6.93 31.16 -4.18
N GLY A 117 7.70 30.93 -3.15
CA GLY A 117 7.36 31.35 -1.80
C GLY A 117 7.79 30.37 -0.72
N ILE A 118 7.38 30.67 0.50
CA ILE A 118 7.62 29.85 1.68
C ILE A 118 6.28 29.59 2.36
N ARG A 119 6.00 28.33 2.69
CA ARG A 119 4.81 27.93 3.47
C ARG A 119 5.23 27.07 4.63
N THR A 120 4.90 27.49 5.83
CA THR A 120 5.10 26.73 7.06
C THR A 120 3.75 26.38 7.65
N ASN A 121 3.55 25.10 7.95
CA ASN A 121 2.36 24.59 8.62
C ASN A 121 2.80 23.91 9.91
N ILE A 122 2.13 24.22 11.00
CA ILE A 122 2.33 23.58 12.30
C ILE A 122 0.96 23.10 12.76
N ASN A 123 0.85 21.83 13.09
CA ASN A 123 -0.35 21.21 13.63
C ASN A 123 0.00 20.66 15.02
N ILE A 124 -0.82 20.99 16.00
CA ILE A 124 -0.70 20.47 17.37
C ILE A 124 -2.09 20.01 17.78
N GLY A 125 -2.21 18.78 18.22
CA GLY A 125 -3.43 18.19 18.74
C GLY A 125 -3.17 17.48 20.06
N ALA A 126 -4.16 17.51 20.95
CA ALA A 126 -4.17 16.75 22.19
C ALA A 126 -5.55 16.09 22.34
N GLY A 127 -5.61 14.93 22.96
CA GLY A 127 -6.83 14.15 23.12
C GLY A 127 -6.82 13.26 24.35
N SER A 128 -7.87 12.47 24.50
CA SER A 128 -8.00 11.48 25.56
C SER A 128 -6.84 10.48 25.55
N TYR A 129 -6.62 9.81 26.66
CA TYR A 129 -5.58 8.79 26.86
C TYR A 129 -4.15 9.31 26.64
N GLY A 130 -3.86 10.54 27.10
CA GLY A 130 -2.53 11.14 26.93
C GLY A 130 -2.13 11.35 25.47
N SER A 131 -3.09 11.43 24.56
CA SER A 131 -2.81 11.55 23.13
C SER A 131 -2.27 12.92 22.79
N ILE A 132 -1.14 12.96 22.07
CA ILE A 132 -0.49 14.15 21.53
C ILE A 132 -0.16 13.86 20.05
N GLN A 133 -0.44 14.85 19.21
CA GLN A 133 -0.10 14.82 17.78
C GLN A 133 0.57 16.14 17.43
N THR A 134 1.77 16.08 16.89
CA THR A 134 2.48 17.27 16.45
C THR A 134 3.08 17.05 15.07
N GLU A 135 3.00 18.08 14.25
CA GLU A 135 3.59 18.09 12.93
C GLU A 135 4.04 19.50 12.58
N ALA A 136 5.24 19.62 12.04
CA ALA A 136 5.76 20.85 11.47
C ALA A 136 6.26 20.58 10.05
N THR A 137 5.71 21.30 9.07
CA THR A 137 6.11 21.19 7.66
C THR A 137 6.52 22.56 7.14
N ASN A 138 7.71 22.64 6.56
CA ASN A 138 8.18 23.81 5.82
C ASN A 138 8.33 23.44 4.35
N ARG A 139 7.82 24.28 3.46
CA ARG A 139 7.92 24.13 2.00
C ARG A 139 8.43 25.43 1.39
N ILE A 140 9.40 25.32 0.54
CA ILE A 140 10.03 26.45 -0.16
C ILE A 140 10.06 26.15 -1.64
N ARG A 141 9.73 27.17 -2.45
CA ARG A 141 10.08 27.21 -3.87
C ARG A 141 10.71 28.56 -4.17
N LYS A 142 11.83 28.56 -4.88
CA LYS A 142 12.51 29.74 -5.37
C LYS A 142 13.05 29.47 -6.77
N GLY A 143 12.33 29.96 -7.78
CA GLY A 143 12.64 29.68 -9.17
C GLY A 143 12.65 28.18 -9.46
N ARG A 144 13.79 27.64 -9.83
CA ARG A 144 13.97 26.22 -10.19
C ARG A 144 14.19 25.29 -9.00
N PHE A 145 14.42 25.82 -7.81
CA PHE A 145 14.65 25.01 -6.59
C PHE A 145 13.36 24.84 -5.80
N SER A 146 13.14 23.65 -5.26
CA SER A 146 12.06 23.35 -4.31
C SER A 146 12.56 22.49 -3.16
N SER A 147 11.99 22.69 -1.98
CA SER A 147 12.22 21.83 -0.82
C SER A 147 10.95 21.64 -0.01
N THR A 148 10.83 20.48 0.61
CA THR A 148 9.82 20.16 1.62
C THR A 148 10.50 19.44 2.75
N VAL A 149 10.34 19.94 3.98
CA VAL A 149 10.86 19.29 5.19
C VAL A 149 9.71 19.16 6.19
N THR A 150 9.54 17.98 6.75
CA THR A 150 8.50 17.71 7.75
C THR A 150 9.10 16.92 8.92
N ALA A 151 8.67 17.25 10.12
CA ALA A 151 8.92 16.48 11.34
C ALA A 151 7.60 16.26 12.06
N SER A 152 7.43 15.10 12.69
CA SER A 152 6.24 14.77 13.46
C SER A 152 6.57 13.97 14.70
N TYR A 153 5.72 14.12 15.71
CA TYR A 153 5.71 13.30 16.91
C TYR A 153 4.26 13.00 17.30
N ASN A 154 3.96 11.72 17.51
CA ASN A 154 2.66 11.25 17.91
C ASN A 154 2.79 10.28 19.09
N ARG A 155 1.89 10.37 20.07
CA ARG A 155 1.84 9.42 21.18
C ARG A 155 0.41 9.23 21.69
N THR A 156 0.18 8.11 22.35
CA THR A 156 -1.01 7.85 23.20
C THR A 156 -0.65 6.80 24.23
N ASP A 157 -1.26 6.87 25.41
CA ASP A 157 -1.17 5.80 26.41
C ASP A 157 -2.14 4.64 26.08
N GLY A 158 -3.06 4.85 25.10
CA GLY A 158 -4.05 3.87 24.70
C GLY A 158 -5.29 3.85 25.61
N HIS A 159 -6.40 3.30 25.11
CA HIS A 159 -7.66 3.19 25.85
C HIS A 159 -7.71 1.95 26.77
N ARG A 160 -6.68 1.13 26.77
CA ARG A 160 -6.47 -0.03 27.64
C ARG A 160 -5.04 0.00 28.19
N ALA A 161 -4.83 -0.66 29.33
CA ALA A 161 -3.48 -0.90 29.84
C ALA A 161 -2.62 -1.63 28.79
N ASP A 162 -1.33 -1.35 28.75
CA ASP A 162 -0.33 -1.94 27.83
C ASP A 162 -0.66 -1.74 26.34
N MET A 163 -1.31 -0.60 25.99
CA MET A 163 -1.69 -0.24 24.63
C MET A 163 -1.07 1.08 24.17
N ALA A 164 0.06 1.41 24.74
CA ALA A 164 0.78 2.63 24.39
C ALA A 164 1.33 2.59 22.95
N PHE A 165 1.40 3.76 22.34
CA PHE A 165 2.00 3.97 21.04
C PHE A 165 2.77 5.29 21.03
N GLU A 166 3.96 5.28 20.46
CA GLU A 166 4.79 6.46 20.27
C GLU A 166 5.49 6.41 18.91
N GLN A 167 5.47 7.53 18.18
CA GLN A 167 5.96 7.58 16.81
C GLN A 167 6.70 8.90 16.55
N TYR A 168 7.84 8.78 15.89
CA TYR A 168 8.66 9.89 15.37
C TYR A 168 8.71 9.76 13.85
N GLY A 169 8.54 10.86 13.15
CA GLY A 169 8.63 10.91 11.70
C GLY A 169 9.46 12.08 11.21
N GLY A 170 10.27 11.82 10.20
CA GLY A 170 11.05 12.82 9.49
C GLY A 170 10.95 12.60 7.98
N TYR A 171 10.73 13.67 7.22
CA TYR A 171 10.68 13.65 5.77
C TYR A 171 11.37 14.89 5.20
N ALA A 172 12.21 14.69 4.20
CA ALA A 172 12.81 15.79 3.44
C ALA A 172 12.82 15.43 1.96
N LYS A 173 12.41 16.39 1.10
CA LYS A 173 12.47 16.29 -0.35
C LYS A 173 13.08 17.55 -0.92
N LEU A 174 14.03 17.38 -1.83
CA LEU A 174 14.65 18.47 -2.60
C LEU A 174 14.38 18.23 -4.09
N GLY A 175 14.09 19.28 -4.81
CA GLY A 175 13.86 19.23 -6.25
C GLY A 175 14.54 20.39 -6.97
N TYR A 176 14.98 20.15 -8.19
CA TYR A 176 15.57 21.14 -9.05
C TYR A 176 15.11 20.94 -10.52
N ASP A 177 14.57 21.99 -11.11
CA ASP A 177 14.16 22.02 -12.52
C ASP A 177 15.36 22.46 -13.36
N PHE A 178 16.10 21.53 -13.99
CA PHE A 178 17.26 21.87 -14.83
C PHE A 178 16.86 22.71 -16.03
N THR A 179 15.76 22.30 -16.68
CA THR A 179 15.12 22.99 -17.78
C THR A 179 13.61 22.95 -17.56
N ASP A 180 12.84 23.53 -18.46
CA ASP A 180 11.38 23.43 -18.44
C ASP A 180 10.89 22.00 -18.68
N ASN A 181 11.73 21.15 -19.28
CA ASN A 181 11.41 19.76 -19.61
C ASN A 181 12.08 18.72 -18.72
N TRP A 182 13.12 19.07 -17.97
CA TRP A 182 13.88 18.14 -17.14
C TRP A 182 13.94 18.56 -15.70
N LYS A 183 13.62 17.63 -14.82
CA LYS A 183 13.61 17.82 -13.38
C LYS A 183 14.30 16.65 -12.66
N VAL A 184 15.02 16.97 -11.60
CA VAL A 184 15.54 16.00 -10.66
C VAL A 184 14.96 16.26 -9.29
N TRP A 185 14.73 15.20 -8.53
CA TRP A 185 14.41 15.30 -7.12
C TRP A 185 14.97 14.11 -6.35
N GLY A 186 15.21 14.31 -5.07
CA GLY A 186 15.54 13.27 -4.14
C GLY A 186 14.85 13.51 -2.81
N ASP A 187 14.55 12.41 -2.11
CA ASP A 187 13.93 12.46 -0.80
C ASP A 187 14.51 11.44 0.19
N VAL A 188 14.22 11.70 1.46
CA VAL A 188 14.44 10.76 2.55
C VAL A 188 13.24 10.79 3.48
N ASN A 189 12.76 9.62 3.88
CA ASN A 189 11.71 9.41 4.86
C ASN A 189 12.22 8.45 5.93
N VAL A 190 12.07 8.81 7.20
CA VAL A 190 12.38 7.93 8.33
C VAL A 190 11.24 8.00 9.33
N THR A 191 10.75 6.83 9.72
CA THR A 191 9.76 6.69 10.77
C THR A 191 10.24 5.67 11.79
N ARG A 192 10.19 6.04 13.07
CA ARG A 192 10.40 5.14 14.20
C ARG A 192 9.18 5.13 15.08
N PHE A 193 8.75 3.95 15.48
CA PHE A 193 7.66 3.81 16.44
C PHE A 193 7.92 2.70 17.45
N ASN A 194 7.38 2.89 18.64
CA ASN A 194 7.31 1.92 19.72
C ASN A 194 5.83 1.67 20.02
N ALA A 195 5.48 0.41 20.24
CA ALA A 195 4.10 0.04 20.51
C ALA A 195 4.06 -1.15 21.47
N THR A 196 3.19 -1.08 22.47
CA THR A 196 2.84 -2.23 23.31
C THR A 196 1.51 -2.82 22.84
N ASN A 197 1.28 -4.10 23.01
CA ASN A 197 0.08 -4.76 22.53
C ASN A 197 -0.49 -5.71 23.58
N PRO A 198 -1.60 -5.38 24.26
CA PRO A 198 -2.21 -6.22 25.28
C PRO A 198 -2.98 -7.43 24.70
N GLY A 199 -2.97 -7.63 23.38
CA GLY A 199 -3.78 -8.62 22.71
C GLY A 199 -5.29 -8.32 22.77
N SER A 200 -6.11 -9.27 22.35
CA SER A 200 -7.55 -9.18 22.49
C SER A 200 -8.00 -9.49 23.92
N VAL A 201 -9.22 -9.12 24.28
CA VAL A 201 -9.81 -9.47 25.59
C VAL A 201 -9.85 -10.99 25.80
N MET A 202 -10.07 -11.75 24.72
CA MET A 202 -10.15 -13.21 24.77
C MET A 202 -8.78 -13.90 24.72
N LYS A 203 -7.77 -13.22 24.20
CA LYS A 203 -6.38 -13.70 24.08
C LYS A 203 -5.44 -12.57 24.48
N PRO A 204 -5.35 -12.25 25.78
CA PRO A 204 -4.46 -11.19 26.23
C PRO A 204 -2.99 -11.60 26.13
N TYR A 205 -2.14 -10.61 25.91
CA TYR A 205 -0.68 -10.74 25.96
C TYR A 205 -0.13 -9.94 27.14
N ILE A 206 0.90 -10.48 27.74
CA ILE A 206 1.72 -9.85 28.80
C ILE A 206 3.09 -9.56 28.17
N ASP A 207 3.65 -8.38 28.46
CA ASP A 207 4.99 -7.97 28.03
C ASP A 207 5.21 -8.07 26.50
N ASN A 208 4.19 -7.70 25.71
CA ASN A 208 4.31 -7.58 24.24
C ASN A 208 4.71 -6.15 23.87
N ASP A 209 5.88 -6.00 23.23
CA ASP A 209 6.50 -4.71 22.90
C ASP A 209 7.21 -4.80 21.55
N GLN A 210 7.12 -3.74 20.75
CA GLN A 210 7.77 -3.64 19.44
C GLN A 210 8.42 -2.29 19.27
N ARG A 211 9.60 -2.30 18.65
CA ARG A 211 10.36 -1.13 18.26
C ARG A 211 10.78 -1.28 16.82
N ILE A 212 10.26 -0.43 15.99
CA ILE A 212 10.44 -0.53 14.54
C ILE A 212 10.91 0.80 13.99
N THR A 213 11.95 0.73 13.17
CA THR A 213 12.43 1.85 12.37
C THR A 213 12.34 1.48 10.90
N ARG A 214 11.73 2.35 10.09
CA ARG A 214 11.66 2.24 8.64
C ARG A 214 12.25 3.48 8.00
N GLY A 215 13.06 3.28 6.99
CA GLY A 215 13.62 4.36 6.20
C GLY A 215 13.49 4.11 4.70
N MET A 216 13.41 5.19 3.95
CA MET A 216 13.49 5.19 2.49
C MET A 216 14.28 6.41 2.04
N THR A 217 15.10 6.23 1.03
CA THR A 217 15.63 7.33 0.23
C THR A 217 15.34 7.05 -1.23
N SER A 218 14.98 8.07 -1.99
CA SER A 218 14.75 7.94 -3.41
C SER A 218 15.33 9.11 -4.20
N PHE A 219 15.57 8.86 -5.48
CA PHE A 219 16.07 9.82 -6.44
C PHE A 219 15.36 9.57 -7.78
N ALA A 220 14.92 10.63 -8.44
CA ALA A 220 14.30 10.51 -9.75
C ALA A 220 14.76 11.63 -10.69
N LEU A 221 15.01 11.24 -11.93
CA LEU A 221 15.21 12.13 -13.06
C LEU A 221 13.98 12.00 -13.97
N GLU A 222 13.20 13.08 -14.09
CA GLU A 222 11.97 13.11 -14.86
C GLU A 222 12.15 13.97 -16.11
N ASN A 223 11.52 13.57 -17.22
CA ASN A 223 11.38 14.38 -18.40
C ASN A 223 9.91 14.58 -18.78
N HIS A 224 9.60 15.74 -19.33
CA HIS A 224 8.25 16.06 -19.80
C HIS A 224 8.32 16.98 -21.03
N TYR A 225 7.93 16.43 -22.18
CA TYR A 225 7.81 17.11 -23.45
C TYR A 225 6.38 16.99 -23.95
N GLU A 226 6.02 17.69 -24.99
CA GLU A 226 4.66 17.70 -25.55
C GLU A 226 4.14 16.30 -25.88
N LYS A 227 4.98 15.44 -26.49
CA LYS A 227 4.59 14.11 -26.96
C LYS A 227 5.26 12.96 -26.20
N THR A 228 6.14 13.24 -25.26
CA THR A 228 6.83 12.19 -24.50
C THR A 228 7.13 12.64 -23.07
N SER A 229 6.96 11.71 -22.13
CA SER A 229 7.30 11.93 -20.74
C SER A 229 7.77 10.63 -20.09
N GLY A 230 8.67 10.71 -19.14
CA GLY A 230 9.16 9.53 -18.44
C GLY A 230 9.98 9.85 -17.22
N ALA A 231 10.43 8.82 -16.55
CA ALA A 231 11.30 8.93 -15.39
C ALA A 231 12.28 7.76 -15.31
N LEU A 232 13.47 8.05 -14.82
CA LEU A 232 14.42 7.09 -14.27
C LEU A 232 14.47 7.33 -12.78
N SER A 233 14.13 6.30 -12.00
CA SER A 233 14.05 6.36 -10.54
C SER A 233 14.98 5.33 -9.91
N PHE A 234 15.54 5.71 -8.78
CA PHE A 234 16.31 4.86 -7.89
C PHE A 234 15.77 5.00 -6.48
N PHE A 235 15.60 3.90 -5.74
CA PHE A 235 15.20 3.94 -4.34
C PHE A 235 15.89 2.87 -3.51
N TYR A 236 16.01 3.15 -2.22
CA TYR A 236 16.53 2.23 -1.22
C TYR A 236 15.65 2.30 0.04
N ASN A 237 14.98 1.20 0.33
CA ASN A 237 14.21 1.02 1.57
C ASN A 237 15.01 0.17 2.54
N TRP A 238 14.90 0.46 3.82
CA TRP A 238 15.53 -0.32 4.89
C TRP A 238 14.67 -0.32 6.15
N GLY A 239 14.87 -1.31 7.00
CA GLY A 239 14.19 -1.39 8.28
C GLY A 239 14.92 -2.22 9.31
N ASP A 240 14.73 -1.82 10.57
CA ASP A 240 15.15 -2.56 11.75
C ASP A 240 13.95 -2.82 12.64
N HIS A 241 13.78 -4.07 13.04
CA HIS A 241 12.69 -4.51 13.89
C HIS A 241 13.24 -5.23 15.11
N TRP A 242 12.78 -4.81 16.26
CA TRP A 242 12.97 -5.49 17.53
C TRP A 242 11.59 -5.78 18.12
N ILE A 243 11.29 -7.05 18.40
CA ILE A 243 9.97 -7.51 18.81
C ILE A 243 10.09 -8.44 20.01
N ASN A 244 9.36 -8.11 21.06
CA ASN A 244 9.00 -9.01 22.14
C ASN A 244 7.56 -9.47 21.90
N ASP A 245 7.38 -10.72 21.48
CA ASP A 245 6.05 -11.27 21.21
C ASP A 245 5.22 -11.48 22.50
N GLY A 246 5.84 -11.29 23.67
CA GLY A 246 5.18 -11.48 24.95
C GLY A 246 4.76 -12.91 25.21
N TYR A 247 3.86 -13.10 26.17
CA TYR A 247 3.32 -14.40 26.52
C TYR A 247 1.85 -14.28 26.98
N GLN A 248 1.13 -15.38 26.97
CA GLN A 248 -0.26 -15.41 27.47
C GLN A 248 -0.28 -15.62 28.99
N PRO A 249 -1.34 -15.19 29.70
CA PRO A 249 -1.50 -15.49 31.13
C PRO A 249 -1.34 -16.97 31.43
N GLY A 250 -0.48 -17.28 32.39
CA GLY A 250 -0.13 -18.67 32.75
C GLY A 250 0.96 -19.31 31.91
N GLY A 251 1.45 -18.61 30.88
CA GLY A 251 2.63 -19.01 30.11
C GLY A 251 3.92 -18.44 30.68
N GLU A 252 5.05 -18.85 30.13
CA GLU A 252 6.38 -18.39 30.52
C GLU A 252 6.87 -17.27 29.60
N PRO A 253 7.61 -16.26 30.12
CA PRO A 253 8.26 -15.24 29.30
C PRO A 253 9.25 -15.85 28.31
N LEU A 254 9.25 -15.35 27.08
CA LEU A 254 10.24 -15.75 26.08
C LEU A 254 11.65 -15.37 26.52
N GLN A 255 12.60 -16.29 26.36
CA GLN A 255 14.01 -16.11 26.72
C GLN A 255 14.81 -15.41 25.61
N TYR A 256 14.13 -14.91 24.59
CA TYR A 256 14.72 -14.21 23.45
C TYR A 256 13.87 -13.01 23.02
N ARG A 257 14.45 -12.20 22.17
CA ARG A 257 13.76 -11.17 21.41
C ARG A 257 13.96 -11.42 19.93
N PHE A 258 12.88 -11.34 19.15
CA PHE A 258 12.96 -11.43 17.71
C PHE A 258 13.52 -10.14 17.14
N ASN A 259 14.48 -10.26 16.24
CA ASN A 259 15.08 -9.15 15.52
C ASN A 259 15.05 -9.44 14.02
N SER A 260 14.89 -8.39 13.23
CA SER A 260 15.13 -8.47 11.79
C SER A 260 15.64 -7.15 11.25
N ASN A 261 16.50 -7.23 10.26
CA ASN A 261 16.80 -6.12 9.38
C ASN A 261 16.47 -6.52 7.93
N ASP A 262 15.98 -5.58 7.16
CA ASP A 262 15.64 -5.81 5.78
C ASP A 262 16.00 -4.61 4.92
N GLN A 263 16.17 -4.89 3.64
CA GLN A 263 16.47 -3.88 2.64
C GLN A 263 15.84 -4.21 1.29
N MET A 264 15.56 -3.16 0.53
CA MET A 264 15.12 -3.26 -0.85
C MET A 264 15.71 -2.09 -1.65
N LEU A 265 16.51 -2.43 -2.66
CA LEU A 265 17.04 -1.49 -3.63
C LEU A 265 16.27 -1.67 -4.93
N GLY A 266 15.84 -0.59 -5.55
CA GLY A 266 15.13 -0.61 -6.80
C GLY A 266 15.62 0.42 -7.80
N VAL A 267 15.58 0.04 -9.07
CA VAL A 267 15.74 0.93 -10.21
C VAL A 267 14.55 0.71 -11.13
N SER A 268 13.85 1.79 -11.47
CA SER A 268 12.69 1.76 -12.36
C SER A 268 12.84 2.82 -13.43
N TRP A 269 12.53 2.43 -14.65
CA TRP A 269 12.48 3.34 -15.78
C TRP A 269 11.21 3.16 -16.57
N TYR A 270 10.60 4.26 -16.97
CA TYR A 270 9.54 4.24 -17.95
C TYR A 270 9.63 5.43 -18.90
N GLN A 271 9.10 5.26 -20.11
CA GLN A 271 8.90 6.32 -21.08
C GLN A 271 7.56 6.14 -21.78
N SER A 272 6.75 7.17 -21.71
CA SER A 272 5.49 7.29 -22.45
C SER A 272 5.70 8.16 -23.68
N VAL A 273 5.14 7.77 -24.81
CA VAL A 273 5.23 8.52 -26.07
C VAL A 273 3.90 8.50 -26.80
N GLN A 274 3.54 9.62 -27.41
CA GLN A 274 2.45 9.74 -28.37
C GLN A 274 3.00 9.57 -29.78
N LEU A 275 2.80 8.39 -30.37
CA LEU A 275 3.28 8.07 -31.71
C LEU A 275 2.39 8.69 -32.81
N PHE A 276 1.09 8.73 -32.58
CA PHE A 276 0.08 9.30 -33.46
C PHE A 276 -1.13 9.81 -32.66
N GLN A 277 -2.11 10.40 -33.33
CA GLN A 277 -3.25 11.02 -32.66
C GLN A 277 -4.07 10.01 -31.85
N GLY A 278 -4.41 10.36 -30.63
CA GLY A 278 -5.17 9.52 -29.69
C GLY A 278 -4.40 8.33 -29.14
N ASN A 279 -3.08 8.23 -29.45
CA ASN A 279 -2.23 7.13 -28.96
C ASN A 279 -1.43 7.55 -27.74
N ARG A 280 -1.18 6.57 -26.87
CA ARG A 280 -0.16 6.64 -25.82
C ARG A 280 0.45 5.26 -25.65
N LEU A 281 1.72 5.15 -25.96
CA LEU A 281 2.53 3.97 -25.71
C LEU A 281 3.44 4.24 -24.51
N THR A 282 3.38 3.39 -23.50
CA THR A 282 4.31 3.40 -22.36
C THR A 282 5.13 2.13 -22.37
N VAL A 283 6.45 2.25 -22.29
CA VAL A 283 7.36 1.14 -22.09
C VAL A 283 8.13 1.36 -20.79
N GLY A 284 8.45 0.29 -20.08
CA GLY A 284 9.21 0.40 -18.85
C GLY A 284 9.96 -0.86 -18.49
N ALA A 285 10.88 -0.71 -17.53
CA ALA A 285 11.68 -1.79 -16.98
C ALA A 285 11.97 -1.53 -15.51
N ASP A 286 11.96 -2.59 -14.71
CA ASP A 286 12.23 -2.57 -13.28
C ASP A 286 13.32 -3.57 -12.92
N TYR A 287 14.15 -3.22 -11.96
CA TYR A 287 15.06 -4.12 -11.26
C TYR A 287 14.92 -3.90 -9.75
N PHE A 288 14.72 -4.98 -9.00
CA PHE A 288 14.66 -4.96 -7.55
C PHE A 288 15.62 -6.00 -6.97
N HIS A 289 16.40 -5.59 -5.97
CA HIS A 289 17.17 -6.45 -5.10
C HIS A 289 16.66 -6.28 -3.69
N PHE A 290 16.19 -7.35 -3.06
CA PHE A 290 15.59 -7.28 -1.74
C PHE A 290 15.94 -8.49 -0.89
N GLY A 291 15.89 -8.33 0.43
CA GLY A 291 16.18 -9.37 1.38
C GLY A 291 16.43 -8.85 2.77
N GLY A 292 17.11 -9.65 3.57
CA GLY A 292 17.45 -9.30 4.93
C GLY A 292 17.81 -10.49 5.78
N GLU A 293 17.90 -10.25 7.07
CA GLU A 293 18.20 -11.23 8.10
C GLU A 293 17.19 -11.16 9.23
N ALA A 294 16.76 -12.30 9.74
CA ALA A 294 15.93 -12.44 10.92
C ALA A 294 16.52 -13.43 11.91
N TRP A 295 16.46 -13.12 13.20
CA TRP A 295 17.04 -13.97 14.26
C TRP A 295 16.36 -13.76 15.60
N ASN A 296 16.46 -14.77 16.45
CA ASN A 296 16.18 -14.69 17.87
C ASN A 296 17.47 -14.38 18.62
N GLN A 297 17.50 -13.27 19.37
CA GLN A 297 18.58 -12.91 20.27
C GLN A 297 18.22 -13.35 21.68
N PHE A 298 18.90 -14.34 22.20
CA PHE A 298 18.68 -14.89 23.56
C PHE A 298 19.40 -14.05 24.63
N PHE A 299 18.90 -14.11 25.86
CA PHE A 299 19.45 -13.35 26.99
C PHE A 299 20.80 -13.87 27.47
N ASP A 300 21.13 -15.13 27.19
CA ASP A 300 22.46 -15.72 27.48
C ASP A 300 23.52 -15.28 26.43
N GLY A 301 23.13 -14.51 25.43
CA GLY A 301 24.00 -13.96 24.41
C GLY A 301 24.07 -14.75 23.11
N HIS A 302 23.53 -15.98 23.05
CA HIS A 302 23.52 -16.71 21.79
C HIS A 302 22.46 -16.18 20.83
N ARG A 303 22.60 -16.49 19.54
CA ARG A 303 21.75 -16.04 18.44
C ARG A 303 21.36 -17.24 17.59
N GLU A 304 20.07 -17.34 17.28
CA GLU A 304 19.53 -18.29 16.32
C GLU A 304 18.99 -17.56 15.10
N THR A 305 19.62 -17.76 13.94
CA THR A 305 19.20 -17.16 12.68
C THR A 305 18.02 -17.93 12.10
N SER A 306 16.89 -17.24 11.88
CA SER A 306 15.71 -17.79 11.22
C SER A 306 15.80 -17.73 9.71
N ALA A 307 16.35 -16.64 9.16
CA ALA A 307 16.61 -16.48 7.74
C ALA A 307 17.72 -15.43 7.49
N ASN A 308 18.50 -15.67 6.46
CA ASN A 308 19.44 -14.69 5.89
C ASN A 308 19.43 -14.93 4.37
N LYS A 309 18.67 -14.14 3.62
CA LYS A 309 18.39 -14.34 2.20
C LYS A 309 18.22 -13.02 1.47
N SER A 310 18.65 -13.03 0.19
CA SER A 310 18.37 -11.97 -0.77
C SER A 310 17.93 -12.55 -2.10
N LEU A 311 17.03 -11.86 -2.78
CA LEU A 311 16.44 -12.26 -4.05
C LEU A 311 16.45 -11.07 -5.01
N ASN A 312 16.30 -11.37 -6.31
CA ASN A 312 16.25 -10.37 -7.37
C ASN A 312 14.97 -10.55 -8.20
N GLU A 313 14.46 -9.43 -8.68
CA GLU A 313 13.36 -9.36 -9.62
C GLU A 313 13.73 -8.42 -10.77
N VAL A 314 13.47 -8.83 -12.01
CA VAL A 314 13.71 -8.05 -13.23
C VAL A 314 12.46 -8.12 -14.09
N ALA A 315 11.98 -6.98 -14.56
CA ALA A 315 10.80 -6.96 -15.40
C ALA A 315 10.89 -5.94 -16.52
N GLY A 316 10.15 -6.24 -17.60
CA GLY A 316 9.88 -5.31 -18.68
C GLY A 316 8.38 -5.29 -18.98
N TYR A 317 7.84 -4.13 -19.32
CA TYR A 317 6.43 -3.98 -19.61
C TYR A 317 6.15 -2.99 -20.72
N VAL A 318 4.98 -3.15 -21.32
CA VAL A 318 4.40 -2.25 -22.32
C VAL A 318 2.94 -2.04 -22.00
N ASP A 319 2.49 -0.80 -22.17
CA ASP A 319 1.09 -0.41 -22.06
C ASP A 319 0.73 0.47 -23.27
N PHE A 320 -0.29 0.06 -24.01
CA PHE A 320 -0.75 0.70 -25.24
C PHE A 320 -2.18 1.19 -25.06
N ARG A 321 -2.38 2.48 -25.11
CA ARG A 321 -3.68 3.11 -25.11
C ARG A 321 -3.95 3.80 -26.45
N GLN A 322 -5.15 3.60 -27.01
CA GLN A 322 -5.60 4.16 -28.26
C GLN A 322 -7.05 4.60 -28.21
N ASP A 323 -7.30 5.85 -28.54
CA ASP A 323 -8.64 6.34 -28.88
C ASP A 323 -9.00 5.84 -30.28
N ILE A 324 -9.77 4.76 -30.36
CA ILE A 324 -10.22 4.14 -31.61
C ILE A 324 -11.22 5.06 -32.32
N ALA A 325 -12.09 5.69 -31.52
CA ALA A 325 -13.08 6.66 -31.94
C ALA A 325 -13.36 7.62 -30.78
N ALA A 326 -14.04 8.72 -31.03
CA ALA A 326 -14.40 9.68 -29.99
C ALA A 326 -15.21 9.06 -28.82
N TRP A 327 -15.87 7.95 -29.06
CA TRP A 327 -16.69 7.23 -28.08
C TRP A 327 -16.02 5.96 -27.54
N LEU A 328 -14.83 5.55 -28.04
CA LEU A 328 -14.18 4.28 -27.68
C LEU A 328 -12.67 4.45 -27.52
N THR A 329 -12.15 4.12 -26.33
CA THR A 329 -10.73 3.97 -26.04
C THR A 329 -10.42 2.51 -25.74
N LEU A 330 -9.35 1.97 -26.35
CA LEU A 330 -8.71 0.70 -26.02
C LEU A 330 -7.49 0.94 -25.13
N ASP A 331 -7.32 0.10 -24.14
CA ASP A 331 -6.11 0.00 -23.30
C ASP A 331 -5.66 -1.46 -23.26
N ALA A 332 -4.40 -1.74 -23.58
CA ALA A 332 -3.86 -3.09 -23.58
C ALA A 332 -2.42 -3.08 -23.08
N GLY A 333 -2.13 -3.89 -22.08
CA GLY A 333 -0.81 -3.96 -21.46
C GLY A 333 -0.31 -5.38 -21.26
N ALA A 334 1.00 -5.52 -21.19
CA ALA A 334 1.65 -6.78 -20.84
C ALA A 334 2.96 -6.54 -20.10
N ARG A 335 3.26 -7.40 -19.14
CA ARG A 335 4.52 -7.44 -18.39
C ARG A 335 5.10 -8.85 -18.43
N VAL A 336 6.40 -8.92 -18.55
CA VAL A 336 7.20 -10.14 -18.29
C VAL A 336 8.03 -9.85 -17.06
N ASP A 337 7.87 -10.68 -16.03
CA ASP A 337 8.51 -10.53 -14.72
C ASP A 337 9.33 -11.78 -14.43
N TYR A 338 10.61 -11.62 -14.13
CA TYR A 338 11.51 -12.70 -13.74
C TYR A 338 11.93 -12.52 -12.28
N HIS A 339 11.63 -13.51 -11.46
CA HIS A 339 12.04 -13.58 -10.07
C HIS A 339 13.06 -14.71 -9.87
N SER A 340 14.18 -14.43 -9.21
CA SER A 340 15.33 -15.35 -9.10
C SER A 340 15.02 -16.71 -8.46
N GLN A 341 13.93 -16.85 -7.70
CA GLN A 341 13.50 -18.09 -7.06
C GLN A 341 12.34 -18.77 -7.80
N THR A 342 11.36 -18.02 -8.27
CA THR A 342 10.11 -18.59 -8.82
C THR A 342 10.07 -18.64 -10.35
N GLY A 343 11.04 -18.00 -11.02
CA GLY A 343 11.12 -17.98 -12.49
C GLY A 343 10.31 -16.85 -13.12
N THR A 344 9.76 -17.09 -14.30
CA THR A 344 9.14 -16.08 -15.16
C THR A 344 7.63 -16.14 -15.13
N GLU A 345 6.96 -14.96 -14.98
CA GLU A 345 5.53 -14.78 -15.11
C GLU A 345 5.20 -13.82 -16.25
N PHE A 346 4.10 -14.12 -16.95
CA PHE A 346 3.51 -13.26 -17.98
C PHE A 346 2.17 -12.68 -17.46
N ILE A 347 2.06 -11.35 -17.53
CA ILE A 347 0.95 -10.61 -16.92
C ILE A 347 0.30 -9.72 -17.98
N PRO A 348 -0.84 -10.13 -18.59
CA PRO A 348 -1.60 -9.32 -19.52
C PRO A 348 -2.72 -8.54 -18.83
N GLN A 349 -3.13 -7.43 -19.47
CA GLN A 349 -4.38 -6.72 -19.19
C GLN A 349 -4.99 -6.18 -20.49
N VAL A 350 -6.31 -6.00 -20.49
CA VAL A 350 -7.04 -5.33 -21.56
C VAL A 350 -8.26 -4.60 -20.98
N GLY A 351 -8.49 -3.38 -21.46
CA GLY A 351 -9.61 -2.54 -21.07
C GLY A 351 -10.24 -1.83 -22.27
N LEU A 352 -11.53 -1.58 -22.18
CA LEU A 352 -12.31 -0.77 -23.10
C LEU A 352 -13.02 0.32 -22.29
N ALA A 353 -12.95 1.57 -22.77
CA ALA A 353 -13.73 2.67 -22.23
C ALA A 353 -14.66 3.25 -23.30
N PHE A 354 -15.96 3.23 -23.00
CA PHE A 354 -17.02 3.79 -23.84
C PHE A 354 -17.39 5.17 -23.29
N HIS A 355 -17.10 6.22 -24.03
CA HIS A 355 -17.44 7.58 -23.68
C HIS A 355 -18.83 7.92 -24.24
N LEU A 356 -19.78 8.11 -23.34
CA LEU A 356 -21.17 8.37 -23.66
C LEU A 356 -21.50 9.87 -23.51
N PRO A 357 -22.63 10.35 -24.07
CA PRO A 357 -23.10 11.68 -23.83
C PRO A 357 -23.25 12.03 -22.34
N GLU A 358 -23.34 13.33 -22.03
CA GLU A 358 -23.55 13.83 -20.66
C GLU A 358 -22.47 13.41 -19.63
N ASN A 359 -21.21 13.32 -20.06
CA ASN A 359 -20.08 12.92 -19.23
C ASN A 359 -20.28 11.55 -18.55
N ALA A 360 -20.95 10.63 -19.25
CA ALA A 360 -21.10 9.24 -18.83
C ALA A 360 -19.99 8.38 -19.45
N GLU A 361 -19.52 7.39 -18.70
CA GLU A 361 -18.48 6.47 -19.14
C GLU A 361 -18.79 5.05 -18.64
N ILE A 362 -18.65 4.06 -19.52
CA ILE A 362 -18.64 2.64 -19.17
C ILE A 362 -17.23 2.11 -19.43
N LYS A 363 -16.67 1.38 -18.46
CA LYS A 363 -15.40 0.67 -18.63
C LYS A 363 -15.59 -0.82 -18.40
N ALA A 364 -14.99 -1.63 -19.28
CA ALA A 364 -14.84 -3.06 -19.09
C ALA A 364 -13.36 -3.40 -19.06
N MET A 365 -12.92 -4.22 -18.10
CA MET A 365 -11.52 -4.59 -17.93
C MET A 365 -11.38 -6.07 -17.58
N ALA A 366 -10.33 -6.70 -18.13
CA ALA A 366 -9.81 -7.99 -17.70
C ALA A 366 -8.32 -7.82 -17.41
N SER A 367 -7.89 -8.14 -16.19
CA SER A 367 -6.51 -7.96 -15.74
C SER A 367 -6.04 -9.16 -14.93
N LYS A 368 -4.80 -9.60 -15.19
CA LYS A 368 -4.12 -10.60 -14.37
C LYS A 368 -3.31 -9.90 -13.28
N GLY A 369 -3.44 -10.40 -12.05
CA GLY A 369 -2.59 -10.04 -10.92
C GLY A 369 -1.76 -11.23 -10.45
N PHE A 370 -0.60 -10.95 -9.87
CA PHE A 370 0.25 -11.98 -9.28
C PHE A 370 1.00 -11.47 -8.06
N ARG A 371 1.48 -12.40 -7.24
CA ARG A 371 2.36 -12.12 -6.11
C ARG A 371 3.40 -13.23 -5.98
N ASN A 372 4.66 -12.87 -5.95
CA ASN A 372 5.74 -13.80 -5.64
C ASN A 372 5.69 -14.20 -4.15
N PRO A 373 6.04 -15.46 -3.80
CA PRO A 373 6.22 -15.85 -2.41
C PRO A 373 7.28 -14.99 -1.72
N THR A 374 7.05 -14.64 -0.47
CA THR A 374 8.01 -13.88 0.33
C THR A 374 9.13 -14.78 0.86
N ILE A 375 10.26 -14.19 1.21
CA ILE A 375 11.35 -14.91 1.89
C ILE A 375 10.84 -15.53 3.19
N ARG A 376 9.95 -14.82 3.91
CA ARG A 376 9.31 -15.35 5.12
C ARG A 376 8.53 -16.64 4.86
N GLU A 377 7.74 -16.69 3.80
CA GLU A 377 6.90 -17.85 3.45
C GLU A 377 7.74 -19.05 3.04
N MET A 378 8.87 -18.82 2.36
CA MET A 378 9.74 -19.87 1.85
C MET A 378 10.77 -20.39 2.88
N TYR A 379 11.32 -19.49 3.73
CA TYR A 379 12.56 -19.80 4.45
C TYR A 379 12.54 -19.51 5.96
N MET A 380 11.66 -18.66 6.50
CA MET A 380 11.81 -18.20 7.89
C MET A 380 11.40 -19.20 8.95
N PHE A 381 10.42 -20.04 8.68
CA PHE A 381 9.85 -20.93 9.71
C PHE A 381 9.82 -22.37 9.23
N PRO A 382 10.49 -23.29 9.96
CA PRO A 382 10.42 -24.73 9.65
C PRO A 382 9.00 -25.31 9.86
N PRO A 383 8.58 -26.27 9.00
CA PRO A 383 9.27 -26.73 7.81
C PRO A 383 9.26 -25.69 6.69
N GLN A 384 10.40 -25.52 6.02
CA GLN A 384 10.56 -24.56 4.90
C GLN A 384 10.01 -25.13 3.60
N ASN A 385 9.52 -24.24 2.71
CA ASN A 385 9.11 -24.61 1.35
C ASN A 385 9.65 -23.60 0.32
N PRO A 386 10.89 -23.81 -0.18
CA PRO A 386 11.47 -22.94 -1.19
C PRO A 386 10.86 -23.13 -2.60
N ASP A 387 10.03 -24.17 -2.80
CA ASP A 387 9.42 -24.51 -4.08
C ASP A 387 8.05 -23.86 -4.29
N LEU A 388 7.67 -22.92 -3.42
CA LEU A 388 6.44 -22.15 -3.56
C LEU A 388 6.41 -21.40 -4.90
N LYS A 389 5.25 -21.42 -5.53
CA LYS A 389 4.96 -20.74 -6.80
C LYS A 389 4.25 -19.41 -6.56
N PRO A 390 4.28 -18.47 -7.54
CA PRO A 390 3.51 -17.24 -7.45
C PRO A 390 2.01 -17.50 -7.31
N GLU A 391 1.35 -16.72 -6.47
CA GLU A 391 -0.10 -16.59 -6.46
C GLU A 391 -0.56 -15.85 -7.69
N LYS A 392 -1.71 -16.20 -8.24
CA LYS A 392 -2.27 -15.61 -9.47
C LYS A 392 -3.75 -15.40 -9.33
N LEU A 393 -4.25 -14.33 -9.92
CA LEU A 393 -5.68 -14.13 -10.08
C LEU A 393 -6.01 -13.38 -11.38
N TRP A 394 -7.24 -13.56 -11.83
CA TRP A 394 -7.88 -12.75 -12.85
C TRP A 394 -9.00 -11.92 -12.23
N ASN A 395 -9.08 -10.68 -12.64
CA ASN A 395 -10.16 -9.77 -12.30
C ASN A 395 -10.88 -9.33 -13.57
N TYR A 396 -12.20 -9.48 -13.56
CA TYR A 396 -13.10 -8.99 -14.61
C TYR A 396 -13.98 -7.92 -13.99
N GLU A 397 -14.01 -6.76 -14.59
CA GLU A 397 -14.66 -5.58 -14.03
C GLU A 397 -15.48 -4.84 -15.07
N LEU A 398 -16.67 -4.40 -14.67
CA LEU A 398 -17.51 -3.49 -15.43
C LEU A 398 -17.91 -2.33 -14.55
N SER A 399 -17.58 -1.10 -14.98
CA SER A 399 -17.90 0.11 -14.25
C SER A 399 -18.69 1.10 -15.10
N PHE A 400 -19.56 1.84 -14.44
CA PHE A 400 -20.27 3.00 -14.96
C PHE A 400 -19.97 4.20 -14.08
N SER A 401 -19.73 5.36 -14.68
CA SER A 401 -19.62 6.62 -13.96
C SER A 401 -20.22 7.77 -14.76
N GLN A 402 -20.80 8.75 -14.06
CA GLN A 402 -21.36 9.93 -14.69
C GLN A 402 -21.21 11.17 -13.81
N ARG A 403 -21.07 12.32 -14.45
CA ARG A 403 -21.04 13.65 -13.81
C ARG A 403 -22.06 14.55 -14.47
N LEU A 404 -22.95 15.11 -13.65
CA LEU A 404 -24.07 15.95 -14.07
C LEU A 404 -24.04 17.31 -13.35
N MET A 405 -24.91 18.25 -13.80
CA MET A 405 -25.12 19.55 -13.15
C MET A 405 -23.80 20.34 -12.97
N ASP A 406 -23.02 20.51 -14.05
CA ASP A 406 -21.71 21.14 -14.01
C ASP A 406 -20.77 20.54 -12.96
N ASN A 407 -20.71 19.19 -12.91
CA ASN A 407 -19.93 18.39 -11.96
C ASN A 407 -20.39 18.49 -10.48
N ARG A 408 -21.56 19.06 -10.20
CA ARG A 408 -22.09 19.07 -8.82
C ARG A 408 -22.60 17.72 -8.37
N LEU A 409 -23.09 16.89 -9.28
CA LEU A 409 -23.51 15.51 -9.00
C LEU A 409 -22.52 14.56 -9.69
N SER A 410 -21.92 13.66 -8.92
CA SER A 410 -21.12 12.56 -9.43
C SER A 410 -21.59 11.25 -8.83
N TYR A 411 -21.71 10.21 -9.63
CA TYR A 411 -22.02 8.87 -9.14
C TYR A 411 -21.35 7.81 -10.01
N GLY A 412 -21.16 6.64 -9.41
CA GLY A 412 -20.56 5.50 -10.09
C GLY A 412 -21.03 4.19 -9.49
N LEU A 413 -21.04 3.19 -10.32
CA LEU A 413 -21.30 1.79 -9.99
C LEU A 413 -20.20 0.94 -10.59
N ASN A 414 -19.77 -0.05 -9.85
CA ASN A 414 -18.78 -1.01 -10.29
C ASN A 414 -19.20 -2.42 -9.87
N VAL A 415 -19.08 -3.39 -10.76
CA VAL A 415 -19.23 -4.79 -10.46
C VAL A 415 -17.98 -5.54 -10.89
N PHE A 416 -17.58 -6.52 -10.10
CA PHE A 416 -16.35 -7.27 -10.35
C PHE A 416 -16.50 -8.75 -10.02
N TYR A 417 -15.68 -9.57 -10.69
CA TYR A 417 -15.48 -10.98 -10.41
C TYR A 417 -13.99 -11.27 -10.40
N ILE A 418 -13.52 -11.88 -9.33
CA ILE A 418 -12.11 -12.24 -9.10
C ILE A 418 -12.03 -13.76 -8.93
N ASN A 419 -11.17 -14.39 -9.74
CA ASN A 419 -10.86 -15.80 -9.62
C ASN A 419 -9.34 -15.98 -9.54
N GLY A 420 -8.85 -16.72 -8.55
CA GLY A 420 -7.42 -16.88 -8.30
C GLY A 420 -7.07 -18.30 -7.83
N GLU A 421 -5.82 -18.66 -8.12
CA GLU A 421 -5.25 -19.97 -7.82
C GLU A 421 -3.85 -19.85 -7.20
N ASN A 422 -3.37 -20.97 -6.68
CA ASN A 422 -2.04 -21.07 -6.08
C ASN A 422 -1.83 -20.16 -4.86
N LEU A 423 -2.90 -19.77 -4.15
CA LEU A 423 -2.72 -19.00 -2.93
C LEU A 423 -1.93 -19.78 -1.89
N ILE A 424 -1.01 -19.09 -1.26
CA ILE A 424 -0.14 -19.67 -0.25
C ILE A 424 -0.91 -19.72 1.06
N ILE A 425 -1.27 -20.95 1.47
CA ILE A 425 -1.93 -21.22 2.73
C ILE A 425 -1.12 -22.23 3.55
N ARG A 426 -1.33 -22.18 4.86
CA ARG A 426 -0.60 -23.05 5.80
C ARG A 426 -1.44 -24.29 6.12
N LEU A 427 -0.97 -25.45 5.67
CA LEU A 427 -1.65 -26.74 5.81
C LEU A 427 -0.75 -27.76 6.52
N PRO A 428 -1.31 -28.86 7.04
CA PRO A 428 -0.49 -29.98 7.55
C PRO A 428 0.55 -30.40 6.52
N ASN A 429 1.78 -30.64 7.00
CA ASN A 429 2.88 -31.07 6.15
C ASN A 429 2.64 -32.49 5.64
N PRO A 430 2.48 -32.74 4.32
CA PRO A 430 2.23 -34.07 3.78
C PRO A 430 3.41 -35.03 3.93
N ASN A 431 4.62 -34.49 4.15
CA ASN A 431 5.86 -35.26 4.22
C ASN A 431 6.47 -35.32 5.62
N GLY A 432 5.74 -34.92 6.67
CA GLY A 432 6.26 -34.90 8.03
C GLY A 432 5.35 -34.22 9.04
N SER A 433 5.91 -33.83 10.16
CA SER A 433 5.17 -33.13 11.21
C SER A 433 5.08 -31.63 10.96
N GLY A 434 4.10 -30.98 11.60
CA GLY A 434 3.94 -29.53 11.58
C GLY A 434 3.10 -29.02 10.41
N MET A 435 3.12 -27.70 10.24
CA MET A 435 2.34 -26.97 9.22
C MET A 435 3.29 -26.39 8.19
N LEU A 436 2.99 -26.59 6.90
CA LEU A 436 3.80 -26.16 5.76
C LEU A 436 3.02 -25.15 4.92
N ASN A 437 3.68 -24.10 4.43
CA ASN A 437 3.13 -23.22 3.42
C ASN A 437 3.03 -23.96 2.07
N GLN A 438 1.86 -23.97 1.46
CA GLN A 438 1.56 -24.71 0.24
C GLN A 438 0.70 -23.86 -0.71
N ASN A 439 0.89 -24.00 -2.02
CA ASN A 439 0.07 -23.37 -3.07
C ASN A 439 -1.23 -24.16 -3.28
N SER A 440 -2.11 -24.14 -2.31
CA SER A 440 -3.36 -24.93 -2.31
C SER A 440 -4.61 -24.09 -2.07
N GLY A 441 -4.47 -22.77 -1.92
CA GLY A 441 -5.59 -21.87 -1.74
C GLY A 441 -6.15 -21.37 -3.07
N GLU A 442 -7.45 -21.02 -3.03
CA GLU A 442 -8.20 -20.46 -4.14
C GLU A 442 -8.93 -19.19 -3.69
N ILE A 443 -9.14 -18.27 -4.62
CA ILE A 443 -10.01 -17.10 -4.45
C ILE A 443 -11.13 -17.18 -5.48
N GLU A 444 -12.35 -17.00 -5.02
CA GLU A 444 -13.49 -16.71 -5.85
C GLU A 444 -14.34 -15.67 -5.13
N ASN A 445 -14.15 -14.41 -5.56
CA ASN A 445 -14.81 -13.25 -4.98
C ASN A 445 -15.58 -12.50 -6.05
N TRP A 446 -16.77 -12.00 -5.72
CA TRP A 446 -17.48 -11.04 -6.56
C TRP A 446 -18.20 -10.01 -5.71
N GLY A 447 -18.53 -8.91 -6.33
CA GLY A 447 -19.17 -7.83 -5.57
C GLY A 447 -19.58 -6.65 -6.41
N ALA A 448 -20.17 -5.69 -5.71
CA ALA A 448 -20.62 -4.43 -6.27
C ALA A 448 -20.20 -3.26 -5.38
N GLU A 449 -19.82 -2.16 -6.00
CA GLU A 449 -19.43 -0.93 -5.32
C GLU A 449 -20.19 0.23 -5.94
N ALA A 450 -20.71 1.12 -5.10
CA ALA A 450 -21.39 2.33 -5.52
C ALA A 450 -20.85 3.54 -4.76
N ASN A 451 -20.81 4.68 -5.44
CA ASN A 451 -20.45 5.95 -4.81
C ASN A 451 -21.32 7.07 -5.37
N VAL A 452 -21.60 8.07 -4.54
CA VAL A 452 -22.30 9.29 -4.91
C VAL A 452 -21.71 10.47 -4.18
N GLY A 453 -21.56 11.58 -4.89
CA GLY A 453 -21.19 12.88 -4.33
C GLY A 453 -22.10 13.96 -4.87
N TYR A 454 -22.59 14.84 -4.01
CA TYR A 454 -23.41 15.98 -4.42
C TYR A 454 -22.98 17.26 -3.72
N GLN A 455 -22.72 18.28 -4.50
CA GLN A 455 -22.40 19.63 -4.02
C GLN A 455 -23.62 20.53 -4.13
N PHE A 456 -24.29 20.78 -3.01
CA PHE A 456 -25.47 21.67 -2.96
C PHE A 456 -25.12 23.11 -3.34
N ASN A 457 -24.00 23.59 -2.78
CA ASN A 457 -23.46 24.93 -3.02
C ASN A 457 -21.97 24.95 -2.59
N PRO A 458 -21.24 26.07 -2.73
CA PRO A 458 -19.82 26.15 -2.36
C PRO A 458 -19.51 25.85 -0.88
N VAL A 459 -20.54 25.82 -0.01
CA VAL A 459 -20.40 25.61 1.44
C VAL A 459 -20.70 24.18 1.86
N TRP A 460 -21.69 23.52 1.21
CA TRP A 460 -22.21 22.21 1.62
C TRP A 460 -22.05 21.17 0.53
N SER A 461 -21.52 20.04 0.89
CA SER A 461 -21.52 18.84 0.06
C SER A 461 -21.76 17.58 0.88
N VAL A 462 -22.30 16.56 0.23
CA VAL A 462 -22.48 15.22 0.78
C VAL A 462 -21.79 14.20 -0.08
N MET A 463 -21.36 13.11 0.54
CA MET A 463 -20.81 11.96 -0.15
C MET A 463 -21.25 10.68 0.55
N ALA A 464 -21.44 9.63 -0.22
CA ALA A 464 -21.65 8.29 0.29
C ALA A 464 -20.98 7.26 -0.61
N ASN A 465 -20.54 6.17 -0.02
CA ASN A 465 -20.12 5.00 -0.77
C ASN A 465 -20.59 3.73 -0.05
N TYR A 466 -20.81 2.70 -0.86
CA TYR A 466 -21.22 1.39 -0.40
C TYR A 466 -20.44 0.33 -1.17
N SER A 467 -20.06 -0.74 -0.49
CA SER A 467 -19.51 -1.95 -1.11
C SER A 467 -20.17 -3.19 -0.54
N TRP A 468 -20.48 -4.12 -1.42
CA TRP A 468 -20.88 -5.48 -1.13
C TRP A 468 -19.86 -6.44 -1.71
N LEU A 469 -19.45 -7.42 -0.92
CA LEU A 469 -18.43 -8.42 -1.28
C LEU A 469 -18.91 -9.81 -0.86
N HIS A 470 -18.97 -10.73 -1.80
CA HIS A 470 -19.10 -12.14 -1.52
C HIS A 470 -17.75 -12.84 -1.73
N MET A 471 -17.41 -13.75 -0.81
CA MET A 471 -16.17 -14.55 -0.86
C MET A 471 -16.54 -16.02 -0.61
N GLU A 472 -16.21 -16.91 -1.52
CA GLU A 472 -16.35 -18.36 -1.29
C GLU A 472 -15.42 -18.83 -0.17
N ASN A 473 -14.23 -18.25 -0.07
CA ASN A 473 -13.26 -18.48 0.99
C ASN A 473 -13.04 -17.19 1.80
N PRO A 474 -13.84 -16.92 2.86
CA PRO A 474 -13.75 -15.68 3.62
C PRO A 474 -12.39 -15.45 4.25
N VAL A 475 -11.88 -14.23 4.13
CA VAL A 475 -10.64 -13.79 4.77
C VAL A 475 -10.92 -12.77 5.87
N LEU A 476 -10.00 -12.65 6.84
CA LEU A 476 -10.11 -11.65 7.90
C LEU A 476 -9.97 -10.22 7.34
N ALA A 477 -10.50 -9.25 8.08
CA ALA A 477 -10.47 -7.84 7.73
C ALA A 477 -11.10 -7.52 6.35
N SER A 478 -12.13 -8.26 5.96
CA SER A 478 -12.84 -8.10 4.68
C SER A 478 -14.35 -8.18 4.91
N PRO A 479 -14.99 -7.07 5.35
CA PRO A 479 -16.42 -7.06 5.62
C PRO A 479 -17.24 -7.30 4.35
N GLU A 480 -18.29 -8.09 4.45
CA GLU A 480 -19.24 -8.33 3.36
C GLU A 480 -19.97 -7.06 2.93
N HIS A 481 -20.35 -6.24 3.90
CA HIS A 481 -21.02 -4.96 3.66
C HIS A 481 -20.25 -3.82 4.31
N LYS A 482 -20.04 -2.75 3.57
CA LYS A 482 -19.45 -1.52 4.08
C LYS A 482 -20.16 -0.30 3.52
N LEU A 483 -20.60 0.58 4.39
CA LEU A 483 -21.26 1.85 4.06
C LEU A 483 -20.52 3.01 4.72
N TYR A 484 -20.30 4.05 3.98
CA TYR A 484 -19.83 5.33 4.49
C TYR A 484 -20.71 6.47 3.99
N GLY A 485 -21.01 7.42 4.86
CA GLY A 485 -21.69 8.68 4.52
C GLY A 485 -21.04 9.85 5.21
N GLY A 486 -20.86 10.94 4.50
CA GLY A 486 -20.24 12.15 5.01
C GLY A 486 -20.92 13.42 4.54
N VAL A 487 -21.02 14.41 5.43
CA VAL A 487 -21.46 15.76 5.12
C VAL A 487 -20.28 16.69 5.35
N ASN A 488 -19.95 17.48 4.34
CA ASN A 488 -18.88 18.46 4.42
C ASN A 488 -19.46 19.87 4.46
N PHE A 489 -18.98 20.64 5.42
CA PHE A 489 -19.26 22.06 5.55
C PHE A 489 -17.96 22.84 5.41
N ARG A 490 -17.94 23.82 4.51
CA ARG A 490 -16.77 24.68 4.27
C ARG A 490 -17.20 26.11 4.04
N LYS A 491 -17.01 27.00 5.01
CA LYS A 491 -17.31 28.43 4.89
C LYS A 491 -16.16 29.27 5.45
N GLY A 492 -15.46 29.99 4.57
CA GLY A 492 -14.32 30.81 4.92
C GLY A 492 -13.19 29.97 5.51
N ARG A 493 -12.89 30.17 6.80
CA ARG A 493 -11.85 29.41 7.54
C ARG A 493 -12.38 28.16 8.24
N TRP A 494 -13.68 27.89 8.16
CA TRP A 494 -14.38 26.76 8.79
C TRP A 494 -14.76 25.70 7.75
#